data_0d754f8531620f0301554cbc2f54bbaf
#
_entry.id   0d754f8531620f0301554cbc2f54bbaf
#
_cell.length_a   1.000
_cell.length_b   1.000
_cell.length_c   1.000
_cell.angle_alpha   90.00
_cell.angle_beta   90.00
_cell.angle_gamma   90.00
#
_symmetry.space_group_name_H-M   'P 1'
#
loop_
_entity.id
_entity.type
_entity.pdbx_description
1 polymer ?
#
loop_
_entity_poly.entity_id
_entity_poly.type
_entity_poly.pdbx_seq_one_letter_code
_entity_poly.pdbx_strand_id
1 'polypeptide(L)'
;MAQVAARAKKREAPKTRAKRRASRTRLTRAQIEEMFARFEALDPDPRTELEYRDPFTLLVAVVLSAQATDVSVNRVTPALFEAADTPEKMVALGEEAVSERIKTIGLFRNKAKNVIALSRKLVAEHDGKVPARREALEALPGVGRKTANVVLNVAFGQPTIAIDTHIFRVSNRTGLAPGKTPLEVEHTLERVIPEQYKLHAHHWLILHGRYVCKARKPECWRCHIRDLCAFKQKVEAPA
;
A
#
# COMPACT_ATOMS: atom_id res chain seq x y z
N MET A 1 -9.39 -53.28 -43.12
CA MET A 1 -10.33 -52.96 -42.02
C MET A 1 -9.52 -52.68 -40.76
N ALA A 2 -9.31 -51.44 -40.40
CA ALA A 2 -8.60 -51.02 -39.17
C ALA A 2 -9.54 -50.11 -38.36
N GLN A 3 -9.97 -50.61 -37.20
CA GLN A 3 -10.83 -49.87 -36.26
C GLN A 3 -10.01 -48.85 -35.49
N VAL A 4 -10.34 -47.57 -35.64
CA VAL A 4 -9.80 -46.49 -34.85
C VAL A 4 -10.66 -46.33 -33.58
N ALA A 5 -10.10 -46.74 -32.43
CA ALA A 5 -10.74 -46.56 -31.12
C ALA A 5 -10.61 -45.10 -30.65
N ALA A 6 -11.70 -44.39 -30.57
CA ALA A 6 -11.78 -43.03 -30.01
C ALA A 6 -11.67 -43.07 -28.46
N ARG A 7 -10.57 -42.54 -27.95
CA ARG A 7 -10.33 -42.35 -26.50
C ARG A 7 -11.09 -41.11 -26.03
N ALA A 8 -12.20 -41.30 -25.30
CA ALA A 8 -12.94 -40.26 -24.66
C ALA A 8 -12.12 -39.61 -23.51
N LYS A 9 -11.78 -38.32 -23.63
CA LYS A 9 -11.20 -37.55 -22.55
C LYS A 9 -12.26 -37.29 -21.48
N LYS A 10 -12.08 -37.85 -20.29
CA LYS A 10 -12.85 -37.49 -19.08
C LYS A 10 -12.65 -35.99 -18.79
N ARG A 11 -13.73 -35.24 -18.86
CA ARG A 11 -13.77 -33.84 -18.36
C ARG A 11 -13.71 -33.89 -16.84
N GLU A 12 -12.61 -33.41 -16.26
CA GLU A 12 -12.56 -33.17 -14.83
C GLU A 12 -13.56 -32.04 -14.46
N ALA A 13 -14.41 -32.31 -13.47
CA ALA A 13 -15.34 -31.37 -12.92
C ALA A 13 -14.57 -30.21 -12.23
N PRO A 14 -15.04 -28.95 -12.27
CA PRO A 14 -14.38 -27.83 -11.63
C PRO A 14 -14.32 -28.05 -10.12
N LYS A 15 -13.11 -28.06 -9.57
CA LYS A 15 -12.88 -28.13 -8.11
C LYS A 15 -13.59 -26.97 -7.46
N THR A 16 -14.62 -27.24 -6.65
CA THR A 16 -15.35 -26.27 -5.87
C THR A 16 -14.38 -25.45 -5.02
N ARG A 17 -14.34 -24.14 -5.29
CA ARG A 17 -13.54 -23.16 -4.57
C ARG A 17 -14.04 -23.12 -3.12
N ALA A 18 -13.37 -23.84 -2.22
CA ALA A 18 -13.67 -23.83 -0.80
C ALA A 18 -13.77 -22.38 -0.34
N LYS A 19 -14.91 -21.98 0.23
CA LYS A 19 -15.11 -20.64 0.84
C LYS A 19 -14.03 -20.47 1.91
N ARG A 20 -12.95 -19.73 1.60
CA ARG A 20 -11.90 -19.40 2.56
C ARG A 20 -12.57 -18.63 3.70
N ARG A 21 -12.56 -19.21 4.89
CA ARG A 21 -13.04 -18.53 6.10
C ARG A 21 -12.27 -17.22 6.23
N ALA A 22 -12.97 -16.10 6.19
CA ALA A 22 -12.38 -14.80 6.44
C ALA A 22 -11.63 -14.84 7.78
N SER A 23 -10.42 -14.30 7.82
CA SER A 23 -9.65 -14.22 9.06
C SER A 23 -10.43 -13.38 10.08
N ARG A 24 -10.40 -13.80 11.36
CA ARG A 24 -11.13 -13.11 12.43
C ARG A 24 -10.14 -12.34 13.28
N THR A 25 -10.47 -11.09 13.62
CA THR A 25 -9.75 -10.33 14.62
C THR A 25 -9.72 -11.10 15.97
N ARG A 26 -8.65 -10.91 16.74
CA ARG A 26 -8.52 -11.44 18.12
C ARG A 26 -8.94 -10.41 19.17
N LEU A 27 -9.28 -9.19 18.73
CA LEU A 27 -9.65 -8.08 19.60
C LEU A 27 -11.18 -7.93 19.63
N THR A 28 -11.71 -7.49 20.74
CA THR A 28 -13.11 -7.06 20.85
C THR A 28 -13.30 -5.71 20.12
N ARG A 29 -14.56 -5.36 19.83
CA ARG A 29 -14.89 -4.07 19.23
C ARG A 29 -14.40 -2.91 20.11
N ALA A 30 -14.61 -2.98 21.41
CA ALA A 30 -14.16 -1.95 22.35
C ALA A 30 -12.62 -1.80 22.37
N GLN A 31 -11.88 -2.92 22.30
CA GLN A 31 -10.42 -2.86 22.20
C GLN A 31 -9.93 -2.23 20.89
N ILE A 32 -10.62 -2.48 19.78
CA ILE A 32 -10.28 -1.87 18.49
C ILE A 32 -10.56 -0.36 18.53
N GLU A 33 -11.70 0.03 19.06
CA GLU A 33 -12.09 1.44 19.22
C GLU A 33 -11.09 2.20 20.09
N GLU A 34 -10.74 1.66 21.24
CA GLU A 34 -9.71 2.20 22.14
C GLU A 34 -8.34 2.28 21.48
N MET A 35 -7.95 1.27 20.68
CA MET A 35 -6.67 1.27 19.95
C MET A 35 -6.59 2.45 18.98
N PHE A 36 -7.62 2.71 18.19
CA PHE A 36 -7.63 3.80 17.23
C PHE A 36 -7.83 5.16 17.90
N ALA A 37 -8.60 5.26 18.99
CA ALA A 37 -8.69 6.47 19.79
C ALA A 37 -7.33 6.91 20.35
N ARG A 38 -6.49 5.95 20.78
CA ARG A 38 -5.11 6.24 21.23
C ARG A 38 -4.21 6.69 20.09
N PHE A 39 -4.35 6.12 18.88
CA PHE A 39 -3.62 6.59 17.71
C PHE A 39 -4.02 8.01 17.34
N GLU A 40 -5.31 8.31 17.30
CA GLU A 40 -5.84 9.66 17.03
C GLU A 40 -5.38 10.69 18.06
N ALA A 41 -5.40 10.34 19.35
CA ALA A 41 -4.92 11.21 20.41
C ALA A 41 -3.42 11.56 20.31
N LEU A 42 -2.62 10.64 19.73
CA LEU A 42 -1.17 10.86 19.52
C LEU A 42 -0.86 11.67 18.27
N ASP A 43 -1.63 11.47 17.22
CA ASP A 43 -1.44 12.10 15.92
C ASP A 43 -2.81 12.21 15.22
N PRO A 44 -3.53 13.32 15.42
CA PRO A 44 -4.88 13.48 14.87
C PRO A 44 -4.91 13.68 13.35
N ASP A 45 -3.79 14.06 12.71
CA ASP A 45 -3.69 14.30 11.26
C ASP A 45 -2.43 13.62 10.68
N PRO A 46 -2.37 12.28 10.70
CA PRO A 46 -1.21 11.54 10.24
C PRO A 46 -1.05 11.65 8.73
N ARG A 47 0.17 11.92 8.26
CA ARG A 47 0.46 12.16 6.85
C ARG A 47 1.48 11.17 6.30
N THR A 48 1.50 11.04 4.98
CA THR A 48 2.57 10.34 4.28
C THR A 48 3.89 11.10 4.43
N GLU A 49 5.00 10.35 4.47
CA GLU A 49 6.35 10.93 4.49
C GLU A 49 6.87 11.25 3.09
N LEU A 50 6.13 10.87 2.01
CA LEU A 50 6.46 11.26 0.65
C LEU A 50 6.12 12.72 0.38
N GLU A 51 7.02 13.43 -0.29
CA GLU A 51 6.81 14.82 -0.72
C GLU A 51 6.15 14.85 -2.10
N TYR A 52 5.06 15.58 -2.21
CA TYR A 52 4.26 15.73 -3.43
C TYR A 52 3.53 17.09 -3.43
N ARG A 53 2.96 17.50 -4.59
CA ARG A 53 2.23 18.76 -4.76
C ARG A 53 0.76 18.55 -5.12
N ASP A 54 0.46 17.49 -5.84
CA ASP A 54 -0.83 17.17 -6.42
C ASP A 54 -0.99 15.65 -6.63
N PRO A 55 -2.16 15.15 -7.10
CA PRO A 55 -2.38 13.73 -7.31
C PRO A 55 -1.41 13.07 -8.30
N PHE A 56 -0.92 13.79 -9.32
CA PHE A 56 0.03 13.21 -10.28
C PHE A 56 1.43 13.03 -9.67
N THR A 57 1.95 14.06 -9.03
CA THR A 57 3.24 14.00 -8.36
C THR A 57 3.23 12.99 -7.22
N LEU A 58 2.10 12.84 -6.49
CA LEU A 58 1.91 11.75 -5.52
C LEU A 58 1.98 10.37 -6.19
N LEU A 59 1.23 10.15 -7.27
CA LEU A 59 1.23 8.88 -8.00
C LEU A 59 2.64 8.50 -8.43
N VAL A 60 3.39 9.45 -9.01
CA VAL A 60 4.79 9.24 -9.41
C VAL A 60 5.65 8.90 -8.20
N ALA A 61 5.57 9.68 -7.11
CA ALA A 61 6.35 9.42 -5.89
C ALA A 61 6.05 8.01 -5.31
N VAL A 62 4.79 7.58 -5.27
CA VAL A 62 4.40 6.25 -4.79
C VAL A 62 4.91 5.14 -5.72
N VAL A 63 4.90 5.32 -7.04
CA VAL A 63 5.50 4.37 -8.00
C VAL A 63 7.01 4.28 -7.80
N LEU A 64 7.67 5.42 -7.57
CA LEU A 64 9.10 5.47 -7.29
C LEU A 64 9.46 4.84 -5.94
N SER A 65 8.55 4.83 -4.95
CA SER A 65 8.80 4.23 -3.62
C SER A 65 8.76 2.69 -3.61
N ALA A 66 8.38 2.03 -4.69
CA ALA A 66 8.43 0.58 -4.79
C ALA A 66 9.87 0.06 -4.55
N GLN A 67 10.07 -0.70 -3.47
CA GLN A 67 11.40 -1.19 -3.03
C GLN A 67 12.45 -0.08 -2.83
N ALA A 68 12.02 1.12 -2.44
CA ALA A 68 12.88 2.24 -2.09
C ALA A 68 12.35 2.91 -0.81
N THR A 69 13.19 3.63 -0.09
CA THR A 69 12.77 4.39 1.10
C THR A 69 12.19 5.73 0.68
N ASP A 70 11.23 6.26 1.44
CA ASP A 70 10.63 7.57 1.19
C ASP A 70 11.72 8.66 1.17
N VAL A 71 12.72 8.58 2.06
CA VAL A 71 13.88 9.49 2.08
C VAL A 71 14.64 9.46 0.75
N SER A 72 14.85 8.28 0.15
CA SER A 72 15.56 8.18 -1.13
C SER A 72 14.74 8.72 -2.30
N VAL A 73 13.42 8.57 -2.24
CA VAL A 73 12.48 9.13 -3.23
C VAL A 73 12.45 10.65 -3.11
N ASN A 74 12.29 11.19 -1.91
CA ASN A 74 12.25 12.62 -1.66
C ASN A 74 13.54 13.37 -2.06
N ARG A 75 14.69 12.66 -2.16
CA ARG A 75 15.93 13.25 -2.71
C ARG A 75 15.90 13.48 -4.21
N VAL A 76 15.16 12.69 -4.97
CA VAL A 76 15.16 12.74 -6.45
C VAL A 76 13.93 13.43 -7.02
N THR A 77 12.80 13.40 -6.29
CA THR A 77 11.52 13.96 -6.79
C THR A 77 11.51 15.48 -6.95
N PRO A 78 12.17 16.33 -6.15
CA PRO A 78 12.17 17.78 -6.37
C PRO A 78 12.69 18.17 -7.75
N ALA A 79 13.86 17.69 -8.14
CA ALA A 79 14.45 17.97 -9.45
C ALA A 79 13.65 17.34 -10.63
N LEU A 80 12.99 16.20 -10.37
CA LEU A 80 12.11 15.59 -11.36
C LEU A 80 10.84 16.43 -11.56
N PHE A 81 10.20 16.88 -10.48
CA PHE A 81 8.95 17.64 -10.52
C PHE A 81 9.15 19.09 -10.93
N GLU A 82 10.35 19.66 -10.75
CA GLU A 82 10.70 20.95 -11.33
C GLU A 82 10.75 20.87 -12.86
N ALA A 83 11.27 19.77 -13.42
CA ALA A 83 11.36 19.55 -14.85
C ALA A 83 10.00 19.11 -15.45
N ALA A 84 9.23 18.30 -14.74
CA ALA A 84 7.98 17.70 -15.25
C ALA A 84 7.01 17.36 -14.10
N ASP A 85 6.08 18.27 -13.82
CA ASP A 85 5.07 18.16 -12.79
C ASP A 85 3.67 17.75 -13.31
N THR A 86 3.53 17.57 -14.64
CA THR A 86 2.30 17.07 -15.28
C THR A 86 2.57 15.85 -16.16
N PRO A 87 1.56 15.02 -16.46
CA PRO A 87 1.71 13.89 -17.36
C PRO A 87 2.28 14.28 -18.73
N GLU A 88 1.83 15.40 -19.31
CA GLU A 88 2.27 15.90 -20.61
C GLU A 88 3.76 16.28 -20.57
N LYS A 89 4.17 17.06 -19.55
CA LYS A 89 5.57 17.43 -19.37
C LYS A 89 6.45 16.19 -19.12
N MET A 90 5.94 15.19 -18.35
CA MET A 90 6.66 13.96 -18.09
C MET A 90 6.90 13.16 -19.37
N VAL A 91 5.88 13.06 -20.25
CA VAL A 91 6.02 12.43 -21.57
C VAL A 91 7.01 13.19 -22.45
N ALA A 92 6.94 14.52 -22.46
CA ALA A 92 7.88 15.36 -23.22
C ALA A 92 9.33 15.26 -22.72
N LEU A 93 9.53 15.11 -21.40
CA LEU A 93 10.85 14.93 -20.78
C LEU A 93 11.53 13.64 -21.26
N GLY A 94 10.77 12.56 -21.46
CA GLY A 94 11.24 11.28 -21.98
C GLY A 94 11.91 10.36 -20.94
N GLU A 95 11.99 9.08 -21.31
CA GLU A 95 12.43 8.01 -20.39
C GLU A 95 13.89 8.19 -19.94
N GLU A 96 14.79 8.55 -20.85
CA GLU A 96 16.21 8.72 -20.55
C GLU A 96 16.44 9.84 -19.53
N ALA A 97 15.79 10.97 -19.72
CA ALA A 97 15.92 12.11 -18.83
C ALA A 97 15.29 11.86 -17.45
N VAL A 98 14.18 11.11 -17.37
CA VAL A 98 13.62 10.62 -16.09
C VAL A 98 14.59 9.65 -15.43
N SER A 99 15.10 8.65 -16.17
CA SER A 99 16.04 7.65 -15.68
C SER A 99 17.28 8.29 -15.06
N GLU A 100 17.85 9.28 -15.70
CA GLU A 100 19.03 10.00 -15.20
C GLU A 100 18.74 10.72 -13.87
N ARG A 101 17.57 11.37 -13.74
CA ARG A 101 17.19 12.07 -12.50
C ARG A 101 16.93 11.17 -11.32
N ILE A 102 16.51 9.92 -11.57
CA ILE A 102 16.18 8.97 -10.51
C ILE A 102 17.21 7.84 -10.35
N LYS A 103 18.38 7.94 -10.98
CA LYS A 103 19.39 6.85 -11.02
C LYS A 103 19.91 6.38 -9.66
N THR A 104 19.73 7.17 -8.61
CA THR A 104 20.18 6.83 -7.25
C THR A 104 19.20 5.91 -6.51
N ILE A 105 17.99 5.70 -7.03
CA ILE A 105 17.03 4.76 -6.43
C ILE A 105 17.08 3.40 -7.14
N GLY A 106 16.81 2.33 -6.37
CA GLY A 106 16.80 0.97 -6.93
C GLY A 106 15.79 0.79 -8.06
N LEU A 107 16.11 -0.05 -9.05
CA LEU A 107 15.25 -0.36 -10.21
C LEU A 107 14.88 0.86 -11.07
N PHE A 108 15.70 1.89 -11.07
CA PHE A 108 15.42 3.19 -11.67
C PHE A 108 14.98 3.11 -13.15
N ARG A 109 15.61 2.24 -13.97
CA ARG A 109 15.23 2.08 -15.40
C ARG A 109 13.79 1.59 -15.56
N ASN A 110 13.40 0.55 -14.82
CA ASN A 110 12.02 0.05 -14.86
C ASN A 110 11.03 1.09 -14.31
N LYS A 111 11.43 1.85 -13.28
CA LYS A 111 10.62 2.93 -12.73
C LYS A 111 10.44 4.06 -13.72
N ALA A 112 11.50 4.51 -14.39
CA ALA A 112 11.41 5.52 -15.45
C ALA A 112 10.48 5.08 -16.57
N LYS A 113 10.66 3.86 -17.08
CA LYS A 113 9.77 3.26 -18.09
C LYS A 113 8.30 3.27 -17.64
N ASN A 114 8.01 2.85 -16.40
CA ASN A 114 6.66 2.85 -15.87
C ASN A 114 6.09 4.26 -15.72
N VAL A 115 6.87 5.22 -15.22
CA VAL A 115 6.46 6.63 -15.08
C VAL A 115 6.11 7.23 -16.43
N ILE A 116 6.89 7.01 -17.47
CA ILE A 116 6.58 7.48 -18.83
C ILE A 116 5.34 6.76 -19.39
N ALA A 117 5.24 5.45 -19.21
CA ALA A 117 4.11 4.69 -19.73
C ALA A 117 2.79 5.06 -19.04
N LEU A 118 2.78 5.24 -17.71
CA LEU A 118 1.59 5.71 -16.99
C LEU A 118 1.21 7.13 -17.38
N SER A 119 2.18 8.03 -17.57
CA SER A 119 1.93 9.41 -18.01
C SER A 119 1.30 9.46 -19.41
N ARG A 120 1.81 8.68 -20.36
CA ARG A 120 1.19 8.54 -21.69
C ARG A 120 -0.25 8.06 -21.60
N LYS A 121 -0.51 7.08 -20.73
CA LYS A 121 -1.86 6.52 -20.56
C LYS A 121 -2.79 7.54 -19.89
N LEU A 122 -2.32 8.31 -18.91
CA LEU A 122 -3.09 9.39 -18.31
C LEU A 122 -3.49 10.45 -19.37
N VAL A 123 -2.57 10.85 -20.23
CA VAL A 123 -2.87 11.80 -21.32
C VAL A 123 -3.88 11.21 -22.31
N ALA A 124 -3.70 9.96 -22.72
CA ALA A 124 -4.52 9.34 -23.76
C ALA A 124 -5.93 8.94 -23.30
N GLU A 125 -6.10 8.49 -22.04
CA GLU A 125 -7.35 7.87 -21.56
C GLU A 125 -8.03 8.65 -20.42
N HIS A 126 -7.35 9.66 -19.84
CA HIS A 126 -7.81 10.35 -18.63
C HIS A 126 -7.64 11.88 -18.67
N ASP A 127 -7.47 12.48 -19.85
CA ASP A 127 -7.29 13.94 -20.05
C ASP A 127 -6.18 14.52 -19.15
N GLY A 128 -5.07 13.79 -18.97
CA GLY A 128 -3.96 14.18 -18.10
C GLY A 128 -4.27 14.14 -16.60
N LYS A 129 -5.40 13.58 -16.18
CA LYS A 129 -5.81 13.54 -14.75
C LYS A 129 -5.63 12.15 -14.14
N VAL A 130 -5.28 12.11 -12.87
CA VAL A 130 -5.23 10.86 -12.11
C VAL A 130 -6.65 10.42 -11.77
N PRO A 131 -7.08 9.19 -12.15
CA PRO A 131 -8.43 8.73 -11.87
C PRO A 131 -8.63 8.37 -10.40
N ALA A 132 -9.79 8.75 -9.82
CA ALA A 132 -10.16 8.46 -8.43
C ALA A 132 -10.86 7.10 -8.28
N ARG A 133 -10.52 6.11 -9.10
CA ARG A 133 -11.09 4.74 -9.06
C ARG A 133 -9.98 3.70 -9.10
N ARG A 134 -10.09 2.69 -8.24
CA ARG A 134 -9.07 1.64 -8.07
C ARG A 134 -8.75 0.92 -9.37
N GLU A 135 -9.76 0.48 -10.09
CA GLU A 135 -9.61 -0.30 -11.33
C GLU A 135 -8.88 0.51 -12.40
N ALA A 136 -9.18 1.80 -12.50
CA ALA A 136 -8.51 2.70 -13.44
C ALA A 136 -7.05 2.96 -13.04
N LEU A 137 -6.77 3.09 -11.75
CA LEU A 137 -5.39 3.21 -11.23
C LEU A 137 -4.59 1.93 -11.45
N GLU A 138 -5.15 0.75 -11.13
CA GLU A 138 -4.48 -0.55 -11.32
C GLU A 138 -4.22 -0.86 -12.80
N ALA A 139 -4.96 -0.25 -13.72
CA ALA A 139 -4.72 -0.37 -15.15
C ALA A 139 -3.52 0.46 -15.64
N LEU A 140 -2.97 1.37 -14.82
CA LEU A 140 -1.79 2.16 -15.16
C LEU A 140 -0.51 1.34 -15.00
N PRO A 141 0.47 1.47 -15.92
CA PRO A 141 1.76 0.79 -15.81
C PRO A 141 2.48 1.10 -14.48
N GLY A 142 2.96 0.06 -13.80
CA GLY A 142 3.66 0.18 -12.52
C GLY A 142 2.77 0.44 -11.30
N VAL A 143 1.45 0.50 -11.49
CA VAL A 143 0.48 0.70 -10.40
C VAL A 143 -0.21 -0.61 -10.06
N GLY A 144 0.13 -1.16 -8.91
CA GLY A 144 -0.57 -2.30 -8.31
C GLY A 144 -1.59 -1.85 -7.26
N ARG A 145 -2.33 -2.82 -6.70
CA ARG A 145 -3.35 -2.58 -5.67
C ARG A 145 -2.88 -1.73 -4.50
N LYS A 146 -1.66 -1.99 -3.99
CA LYS A 146 -1.08 -1.18 -2.91
C LYS A 146 -0.93 0.28 -3.32
N THR A 147 -0.32 0.54 -4.49
CA THR A 147 -0.12 1.89 -5.01
C THR A 147 -1.45 2.60 -5.23
N ALA A 148 -2.43 1.92 -5.84
CA ALA A 148 -3.77 2.45 -6.03
C ALA A 148 -4.43 2.85 -4.70
N ASN A 149 -4.37 2.00 -3.68
CA ASN A 149 -4.92 2.29 -2.36
C ASN A 149 -4.25 3.49 -1.68
N VAL A 150 -2.92 3.64 -1.79
CA VAL A 150 -2.22 4.83 -1.25
C VAL A 150 -2.70 6.10 -1.94
N VAL A 151 -2.76 6.09 -3.28
CA VAL A 151 -3.20 7.27 -4.06
C VAL A 151 -4.65 7.63 -3.75
N LEU A 152 -5.55 6.64 -3.66
CA LEU A 152 -6.95 6.87 -3.31
C LEU A 152 -7.10 7.47 -1.90
N ASN A 153 -6.33 6.97 -0.94
CA ASN A 153 -6.37 7.49 0.42
C ASN A 153 -5.83 8.91 0.50
N VAL A 154 -4.60 9.13 0.00
CA VAL A 154 -3.86 10.38 0.21
C VAL A 154 -4.36 11.51 -0.69
N ALA A 155 -4.61 11.24 -1.99
CA ALA A 155 -5.00 12.28 -2.93
C ALA A 155 -6.51 12.51 -3.01
N PHE A 156 -7.32 11.50 -2.68
CA PHE A 156 -8.77 11.58 -2.88
C PHE A 156 -9.57 11.38 -1.59
N GLY A 157 -8.92 11.25 -0.42
CA GLY A 157 -9.59 11.11 0.86
C GLY A 157 -10.46 9.84 0.97
N GLN A 158 -10.19 8.81 0.17
CA GLN A 158 -10.95 7.57 0.25
C GLN A 158 -10.41 6.68 1.37
N PRO A 159 -11.26 6.04 2.17
CA PRO A 159 -10.84 5.25 3.34
C PRO A 159 -10.27 3.88 2.93
N THR A 160 -9.22 3.87 2.11
CA THR A 160 -8.51 2.67 1.65
C THR A 160 -7.29 2.38 2.51
N ILE A 161 -6.92 1.11 2.64
CA ILE A 161 -5.76 0.68 3.41
C ILE A 161 -4.81 -0.09 2.50
N ALA A 162 -3.62 0.45 2.28
CA ALA A 162 -2.60 -0.19 1.46
C ALA A 162 -1.70 -1.08 2.30
N ILE A 163 -1.88 -2.40 2.23
CA ILE A 163 -1.14 -3.34 3.06
C ILE A 163 0.30 -3.47 2.57
N ASP A 164 1.21 -2.92 3.35
CA ASP A 164 2.64 -3.11 3.21
C ASP A 164 3.20 -4.10 4.26
N THR A 165 4.50 -4.27 4.31
CA THR A 165 5.16 -5.15 5.29
C THR A 165 5.00 -4.66 6.73
N HIS A 166 4.84 -3.35 6.95
CA HIS A 166 4.62 -2.77 8.27
C HIS A 166 3.21 -3.04 8.77
N ILE A 167 2.20 -2.67 7.99
CA ILE A 167 0.79 -2.91 8.32
C ILE A 167 0.50 -4.40 8.45
N PHE A 168 1.03 -5.24 7.53
CA PHE A 168 0.89 -6.69 7.61
C PHE A 168 1.42 -7.24 8.95
N ARG A 169 2.62 -6.81 9.35
CA ARG A 169 3.24 -7.21 10.62
C ARG A 169 2.45 -6.71 11.83
N VAL A 170 2.09 -5.43 11.87
CA VAL A 170 1.33 -4.82 12.97
C VAL A 170 0.01 -5.54 13.15
N SER A 171 -0.76 -5.73 12.08
CA SER A 171 -2.07 -6.38 12.09
C SER A 171 -2.01 -7.81 12.63
N ASN A 172 -0.98 -8.57 12.22
CA ASN A 172 -0.78 -9.94 12.70
C ASN A 172 -0.31 -10.00 14.16
N ARG A 173 0.63 -9.13 14.57
CA ARG A 173 1.16 -9.10 15.95
C ARG A 173 0.11 -8.63 16.95
N THR A 174 -0.57 -7.54 16.66
CA THR A 174 -1.60 -7.00 17.56
C THR A 174 -2.81 -7.91 17.67
N GLY A 175 -3.05 -8.76 16.68
CA GLY A 175 -4.27 -9.54 16.56
C GLY A 175 -5.45 -8.75 15.98
N LEU A 176 -5.22 -7.50 15.54
CA LEU A 176 -6.24 -6.64 14.92
C LEU A 176 -6.81 -7.29 13.65
N ALA A 177 -5.95 -7.74 12.76
CA ALA A 177 -6.34 -8.40 11.52
C ALA A 177 -5.33 -9.50 11.14
N PRO A 178 -5.35 -10.65 11.84
CA PRO A 178 -4.48 -11.77 11.48
C PRO A 178 -4.81 -12.28 10.08
N GLY A 179 -3.81 -12.54 9.28
CA GLY A 179 -3.99 -13.06 7.92
C GLY A 179 -2.69 -13.60 7.35
N LYS A 180 -2.81 -14.52 6.37
CA LYS A 180 -1.66 -15.14 5.67
C LYS A 180 -1.24 -14.35 4.44
N THR A 181 -2.12 -13.54 3.89
CA THR A 181 -1.89 -12.73 2.70
C THR A 181 -2.27 -11.27 2.95
N PRO A 182 -1.67 -10.30 2.23
CA PRO A 182 -2.06 -8.90 2.32
C PRO A 182 -3.56 -8.67 2.09
N LEU A 183 -4.17 -9.37 1.13
CA LEU A 183 -5.58 -9.25 0.81
C LEU A 183 -6.50 -9.72 1.96
N GLU A 184 -6.12 -10.78 2.67
CA GLU A 184 -6.86 -11.24 3.86
C GLU A 184 -6.82 -10.21 4.99
N VAL A 185 -5.65 -9.58 5.18
CA VAL A 185 -5.46 -8.52 6.17
C VAL A 185 -6.27 -7.28 5.78
N GLU A 186 -6.19 -6.84 4.52
CA GLU A 186 -6.95 -5.70 3.98
C GLU A 186 -8.46 -5.86 4.25
N HIS A 187 -9.07 -6.96 3.78
CA HIS A 187 -10.49 -7.22 3.97
C HIS A 187 -10.90 -7.31 5.44
N THR A 188 -10.00 -7.77 6.32
CA THR A 188 -10.28 -7.81 7.75
C THR A 188 -10.25 -6.41 8.34
N LEU A 189 -9.23 -5.60 8.02
CA LEU A 189 -9.12 -4.21 8.47
C LEU A 189 -10.31 -3.36 8.01
N GLU A 190 -10.68 -3.44 6.73
CA GLU A 190 -11.84 -2.73 6.17
C GLU A 190 -13.14 -3.02 6.95
N ARG A 191 -13.29 -4.24 7.45
CA ARG A 191 -14.48 -4.67 8.21
C ARG A 191 -14.44 -4.29 9.68
N VAL A 192 -13.27 -4.34 10.33
CA VAL A 192 -13.18 -4.21 11.80
C VAL A 192 -12.87 -2.80 12.27
N ILE A 193 -12.26 -1.97 11.43
CA ILE A 193 -11.94 -0.58 11.80
C ILE A 193 -13.23 0.24 11.82
N PRO A 194 -13.53 0.96 12.93
CA PRO A 194 -14.66 1.86 12.99
C PRO A 194 -14.59 2.96 11.91
N GLU A 195 -15.74 3.35 11.38
CA GLU A 195 -15.84 4.23 10.20
C GLU A 195 -15.07 5.55 10.37
N GLN A 196 -15.18 6.17 11.58
CA GLN A 196 -14.52 7.44 11.89
C GLN A 196 -12.99 7.39 11.79
N TYR A 197 -12.36 6.21 11.93
CA TYR A 197 -10.91 6.06 11.89
C TYR A 197 -10.36 5.58 10.55
N LYS A 198 -11.21 5.12 9.64
CA LYS A 198 -10.77 4.47 8.39
C LYS A 198 -9.86 5.32 7.53
N LEU A 199 -10.12 6.62 7.44
CA LEU A 199 -9.33 7.53 6.62
C LEU A 199 -7.85 7.55 7.06
N HIS A 200 -7.62 7.64 8.35
CA HIS A 200 -6.28 7.79 8.94
C HIS A 200 -5.64 6.45 9.35
N ALA A 201 -6.42 5.36 9.40
CA ALA A 201 -5.96 4.05 9.85
C ALA A 201 -4.72 3.55 9.10
N HIS A 202 -4.64 3.81 7.79
CA HIS A 202 -3.47 3.45 6.98
C HIS A 202 -2.19 4.07 7.53
N HIS A 203 -2.22 5.37 7.79
CA HIS A 203 -1.04 6.13 8.25
C HIS A 203 -0.65 5.75 9.68
N TRP A 204 -1.60 5.67 10.61
CA TRP A 204 -1.30 5.22 11.97
C TRP A 204 -0.66 3.85 12.02
N LEU A 205 -1.19 2.89 11.26
CA LEU A 205 -0.66 1.53 11.26
C LEU A 205 0.73 1.44 10.62
N ILE A 206 0.99 2.19 9.54
CA ILE A 206 2.31 2.19 8.89
C ILE A 206 3.36 2.88 9.77
N LEU A 207 3.04 4.06 10.34
CA LEU A 207 3.93 4.81 11.22
C LEU A 207 4.23 4.02 12.50
N HIS A 208 3.20 3.42 13.13
CA HIS A 208 3.39 2.53 14.27
C HIS A 208 4.32 1.35 13.92
N GLY A 209 4.16 0.78 12.74
CA GLY A 209 5.02 -0.29 12.26
C GLY A 209 6.46 0.15 11.98
N ARG A 210 6.67 1.36 11.47
CA ARG A 210 8.00 1.92 11.21
C ARG A 210 8.76 2.23 12.50
N TYR A 211 8.11 2.89 13.44
CA TYR A 211 8.79 3.55 14.55
C TYR A 211 8.68 2.84 15.90
N VAL A 212 7.63 2.04 16.13
CA VAL A 212 7.38 1.36 17.41
C VAL A 212 7.40 -0.17 17.23
N CYS A 213 6.49 -0.73 16.45
CA CYS A 213 6.38 -2.17 16.25
C CYS A 213 7.37 -2.68 15.19
N LYS A 214 8.66 -2.40 15.36
CA LYS A 214 9.74 -2.75 14.41
C LYS A 214 9.85 -4.27 14.20
N ALA A 215 10.40 -4.67 13.05
CA ALA A 215 10.45 -6.08 12.66
C ALA A 215 11.30 -6.93 13.60
N ARG A 216 12.54 -6.54 13.86
CA ARG A 216 13.51 -7.31 14.68
C ARG A 216 13.46 -6.96 16.17
N LYS A 217 13.38 -5.66 16.50
CA LYS A 217 13.41 -5.16 17.89
C LYS A 217 12.20 -4.23 18.10
N PRO A 218 10.99 -4.77 18.34
CA PRO A 218 9.83 -3.93 18.62
C PRO A 218 10.00 -3.25 19.98
N GLU A 219 9.65 -1.98 20.06
CA GLU A 219 9.79 -1.17 21.27
C GLU A 219 8.50 -1.24 22.11
N CYS A 220 8.17 -2.46 22.58
CA CYS A 220 6.92 -2.72 23.29
C CYS A 220 6.83 -1.95 24.63
N TRP A 221 7.95 -1.57 25.24
CA TRP A 221 7.99 -0.81 26.51
C TRP A 221 7.40 0.59 26.39
N ARG A 222 7.47 1.21 25.19
CA ARG A 222 6.88 2.52 24.94
C ARG A 222 5.67 2.47 23.99
N CYS A 223 5.13 1.28 23.77
CA CYS A 223 4.01 1.11 22.84
C CYS A 223 2.68 1.50 23.50
N HIS A 224 2.00 2.47 22.96
CA HIS A 224 0.75 3.03 23.49
C HIS A 224 -0.44 2.06 23.48
N ILE A 225 -0.31 0.97 22.71
CA ILE A 225 -1.33 -0.10 22.60
C ILE A 225 -0.83 -1.44 23.17
N ARG A 226 0.19 -1.41 24.05
CA ARG A 226 0.83 -2.62 24.60
C ARG A 226 -0.16 -3.54 25.30
N ASP A 227 -1.04 -2.98 26.11
CA ASP A 227 -2.05 -3.67 26.89
C ASP A 227 -3.14 -4.33 26.02
N LEU A 228 -3.50 -3.70 24.89
CA LEU A 228 -4.46 -4.22 23.94
C LEU A 228 -3.87 -5.26 22.96
N CYS A 229 -2.54 -5.31 22.85
CA CYS A 229 -1.84 -6.11 21.85
C CYS A 229 -1.78 -7.59 22.21
N ALA A 230 -2.20 -8.46 21.27
CA ALA A 230 -2.19 -9.92 21.43
C ALA A 230 -0.79 -10.57 21.28
N PHE A 231 0.26 -9.81 20.96
CA PHE A 231 1.62 -10.33 20.81
C PHE A 231 2.18 -10.81 22.16
N LYS A 232 2.52 -12.11 22.25
CA LYS A 232 2.96 -12.71 23.50
C LYS A 232 4.41 -12.41 23.87
N GLN A 233 5.28 -12.21 22.87
CA GLN A 233 6.74 -11.99 23.06
C GLN A 233 7.04 -10.47 23.16
N LYS A 234 6.36 -9.79 24.09
CA LYS A 234 6.60 -8.34 24.28
C LYS A 234 8.00 -8.11 24.82
N VAL A 235 8.68 -7.13 24.23
CA VAL A 235 10.05 -6.75 24.62
C VAL A 235 10.00 -5.70 25.73
N GLU A 236 10.80 -5.88 26.76
CA GLU A 236 10.97 -4.91 27.84
C GLU A 236 12.01 -3.83 27.45
N ALA A 237 12.06 -2.74 28.20
CA ALA A 237 13.05 -1.68 27.98
C ALA A 237 14.48 -2.26 28.07
N PRO A 238 15.41 -1.81 27.22
CA PRO A 238 16.82 -2.13 27.43
C PRO A 238 17.26 -1.54 28.79
N ALA A 239 18.11 -2.30 29.48
CA ALA A 239 18.76 -1.86 30.71
C ALA A 239 19.69 -0.68 30.40
#